data_6f76b156c9d31d7c8265a124af8c399e
#
_entry.id   6f76b156c9d31d7c8265a124af8c399e
#
_cell.length_a   1.000
_cell.length_b   1.000
_cell.length_c   1.000
_cell.angle_alpha   90.00
_cell.angle_beta   90.00
_cell.angle_gamma   90.00
#
_symmetry.space_group_name_H-M   'P 1'
#
loop_
_entity.id
_entity.type
_entity.pdbx_description
1 polymer ?
#
loop_
_entity_poly.entity_id
_entity_poly.type
_entity_poly.pdbx_seq_one_letter_code
_entity_poly.pdbx_strand_id
1 'polypeptide(L)'
;MSNKVLAGRYELFERVGEGGMSVVYKAKDKLLNRFVAIKILKPEFINDHKFIDSFRRESQAAASLSHPNIVNIYDVGREGNIHYIVMELIQGKTLSDYIKEQGPMPYPKVIALSKQIAAALAFAHKNHIIHRDVKPHNVMITPNGTAKITDFGIAKAVNAATIVDNTEGIIGSVHYFSPEQARGGYVDEKSDIYSLGIVMYEMLTGRVPFDGDNPVNIALMHINGEMIPPSKLVDGVPPALEHIILKCTDKYPVN
;
A
#
# COMPACT_ATOMS: atom_id res chain seq x y z
N MET A 1 -29.06 1.25 -17.92
CA MET A 1 -28.25 0.04 -17.65
C MET A 1 -28.61 -0.44 -16.25
N SER A 2 -29.05 -1.69 -16.05
CA SER A 2 -29.35 -2.19 -14.70
C SER A 2 -28.05 -2.33 -13.94
N ASN A 3 -27.90 -1.61 -12.83
CA ASN A 3 -26.75 -1.74 -11.94
C ASN A 3 -26.67 -3.19 -11.45
N LYS A 4 -25.50 -3.78 -11.54
CA LYS A 4 -25.26 -5.14 -11.02
C LYS A 4 -25.31 -5.11 -9.49
N VAL A 5 -26.13 -5.98 -8.89
CA VAL A 5 -26.23 -6.10 -7.42
C VAL A 5 -25.42 -7.32 -6.98
N LEU A 6 -24.47 -7.14 -6.10
CA LEU A 6 -23.63 -8.18 -5.53
C LEU A 6 -24.20 -8.60 -4.16
N ALA A 7 -24.28 -9.91 -3.94
CA ALA A 7 -24.84 -10.54 -2.72
C ALA A 7 -26.24 -10.02 -2.33
N GLY A 8 -27.06 -9.62 -3.31
CA GLY A 8 -28.39 -9.06 -3.06
C GLY A 8 -28.41 -7.75 -2.29
N ARG A 9 -27.25 -7.23 -1.90
CA ARG A 9 -27.08 -6.08 -0.98
C ARG A 9 -26.36 -4.88 -1.59
N TYR A 10 -25.29 -5.13 -2.35
CA TYR A 10 -24.39 -4.07 -2.79
C TYR A 10 -24.67 -3.73 -4.25
N GLU A 11 -25.20 -2.57 -4.52
CA GLU A 11 -25.45 -2.06 -5.87
C GLU A 11 -24.17 -1.39 -6.40
N LEU A 12 -23.57 -2.01 -7.44
CA LEU A 12 -22.32 -1.53 -8.05
C LEU A 12 -22.61 -0.38 -9.02
N PHE A 13 -21.81 0.69 -8.93
CA PHE A 13 -21.86 1.83 -9.83
C PHE A 13 -20.63 1.83 -10.75
N GLU A 14 -19.78 2.81 -10.57
CA GLU A 14 -18.60 3.06 -11.37
C GLU A 14 -17.36 2.33 -10.81
N ARG A 15 -16.45 1.98 -11.69
CA ARG A 15 -15.12 1.53 -11.33
C ARG A 15 -14.29 2.73 -10.90
N VAL A 16 -13.73 2.65 -9.69
CA VAL A 16 -12.92 3.73 -9.08
C VAL A 16 -11.44 3.39 -8.98
N GLY A 17 -11.07 2.13 -9.22
CA GLY A 17 -9.68 1.70 -9.23
C GLY A 17 -9.48 0.31 -9.83
N GLU A 18 -8.27 0.04 -10.27
CA GLU A 18 -7.82 -1.28 -10.68
C GLU A 18 -6.38 -1.52 -10.25
N GLY A 19 -6.13 -2.71 -9.72
CA GLY A 19 -4.80 -3.20 -9.39
C GLY A 19 -4.48 -4.50 -10.12
N GLY A 20 -3.31 -5.05 -9.89
CA GLY A 20 -2.88 -6.31 -10.50
C GLY A 20 -3.87 -7.45 -10.26
N MET A 21 -4.37 -7.62 -9.03
CA MET A 21 -5.22 -8.76 -8.64
C MET A 21 -6.71 -8.44 -8.52
N SER A 22 -7.13 -7.18 -8.54
CA SER A 22 -8.50 -6.78 -8.21
C SER A 22 -8.94 -5.52 -8.91
N VAL A 23 -10.27 -5.35 -8.98
CA VAL A 23 -10.92 -4.13 -9.44
C VAL A 23 -11.74 -3.56 -8.28
N VAL A 24 -11.70 -2.25 -8.09
CA VAL A 24 -12.44 -1.55 -7.04
C VAL A 24 -13.60 -0.77 -7.65
N TYR A 25 -14.79 -1.00 -7.11
CA TYR A 25 -16.02 -0.32 -7.51
C TYR A 25 -16.55 0.55 -6.38
N LYS A 26 -17.08 1.71 -6.72
CA LYS A 26 -18.00 2.44 -5.87
C LYS A 26 -19.33 1.69 -5.86
N ALA A 27 -19.89 1.46 -4.68
CA ALA A 27 -21.15 0.77 -4.54
C ALA A 27 -22.02 1.40 -3.44
N LYS A 28 -23.30 1.06 -3.44
CA LYS A 28 -24.24 1.43 -2.39
C LYS A 28 -24.64 0.18 -1.60
N ASP A 29 -24.35 0.18 -0.31
CA ASP A 29 -24.92 -0.77 0.64
C ASP A 29 -26.40 -0.42 0.87
N LYS A 30 -27.29 -1.20 0.26
CA LYS A 30 -28.75 -0.96 0.32
C LYS A 30 -29.32 -1.18 1.70
N LEU A 31 -28.69 -2.06 2.51
CA LEU A 31 -29.13 -2.35 3.86
C LEU A 31 -28.83 -1.19 4.83
N LEU A 32 -27.61 -0.63 4.75
CA LEU A 32 -27.17 0.46 5.62
C LEU A 32 -27.30 1.85 4.96
N ASN A 33 -27.82 1.91 3.72
CA ASN A 33 -28.05 3.14 2.94
C ASN A 33 -26.82 4.06 2.87
N ARG A 34 -25.62 3.48 2.67
CA ARG A 34 -24.35 4.23 2.57
C ARG A 34 -23.54 3.84 1.35
N PHE A 35 -22.67 4.73 0.89
CA PHE A 35 -21.69 4.39 -0.13
C PHE A 35 -20.49 3.67 0.47
N VAL A 36 -19.96 2.71 -0.27
CA VAL A 36 -18.82 1.87 0.08
C VAL A 36 -17.92 1.66 -1.14
N ALA A 37 -16.68 1.28 -0.92
CA ALA A 37 -15.82 0.73 -1.95
C ALA A 37 -15.87 -0.79 -1.89
N ILE A 38 -15.96 -1.46 -3.03
CA ILE A 38 -15.94 -2.93 -3.12
C ILE A 38 -14.78 -3.35 -4.00
N LYS A 39 -13.83 -4.03 -3.39
CA LYS A 39 -12.68 -4.63 -4.04
C LYS A 39 -13.04 -6.07 -4.44
N ILE A 40 -13.08 -6.34 -5.75
CA ILE A 40 -13.44 -7.64 -6.33
C ILE A 40 -12.18 -8.27 -6.91
N LEU A 41 -11.92 -9.52 -6.54
CA LEU A 41 -10.83 -10.33 -7.07
C LEU A 41 -11.04 -10.61 -8.55
N LYS A 42 -9.98 -10.45 -9.35
CA LYS A 42 -10.04 -10.72 -10.80
C LYS A 42 -10.22 -12.23 -11.09
N PRO A 43 -10.86 -12.58 -12.21
CA PRO A 43 -11.18 -13.97 -12.54
C PRO A 43 -9.97 -14.91 -12.65
N GLU A 44 -8.82 -14.39 -13.06
CA GLU A 44 -7.57 -15.16 -13.21
C GLU A 44 -7.07 -15.80 -11.91
N PHE A 45 -7.43 -15.22 -10.74
CA PHE A 45 -7.03 -15.72 -9.41
C PHE A 45 -8.02 -16.69 -8.78
N ILE A 46 -9.20 -16.92 -9.40
CA ILE A 46 -10.28 -17.75 -8.83
C ILE A 46 -9.89 -19.22 -8.70
N ASN A 47 -8.97 -19.71 -9.53
CA ASN A 47 -8.51 -21.10 -9.52
C ASN A 47 -7.33 -21.35 -8.58
N ASP A 48 -6.72 -20.30 -8.02
CA ASP A 48 -5.65 -20.44 -7.03
C ASP A 48 -6.23 -20.44 -5.61
N HIS A 49 -6.51 -21.64 -5.09
CA HIS A 49 -7.08 -21.81 -3.75
C HIS A 49 -6.19 -21.24 -2.65
N LYS A 50 -4.85 -21.35 -2.77
CA LYS A 50 -3.92 -20.80 -1.78
C LYS A 50 -3.99 -19.29 -1.74
N PHE A 51 -4.07 -18.67 -2.91
CA PHE A 51 -4.23 -17.23 -3.05
C PHE A 51 -5.55 -16.73 -2.45
N ILE A 52 -6.67 -17.41 -2.75
CA ILE A 52 -7.99 -17.08 -2.21
C ILE A 52 -8.01 -17.19 -0.68
N ASP A 53 -7.44 -18.26 -0.13
CA ASP A 53 -7.38 -18.46 1.33
C ASP A 53 -6.52 -17.38 2.01
N SER A 54 -5.39 -16.99 1.41
CA SER A 54 -4.58 -15.87 1.89
C SER A 54 -5.34 -14.55 1.82
N PHE A 55 -5.94 -14.25 0.67
CA PHE A 55 -6.77 -13.06 0.46
C PHE A 55 -7.86 -12.93 1.52
N ARG A 56 -8.58 -14.02 1.79
CA ARG A 56 -9.66 -14.05 2.79
C ARG A 56 -9.12 -13.85 4.21
N ARG A 57 -8.09 -14.60 4.60
CA ARG A 57 -7.49 -14.54 5.94
C ARG A 57 -6.91 -13.16 6.25
N GLU A 58 -6.15 -12.60 5.33
CA GLU A 58 -5.52 -11.29 5.50
C GLU A 58 -6.56 -10.18 5.53
N SER A 59 -7.62 -10.28 4.69
CA SER A 59 -8.74 -9.34 4.74
C SER A 59 -9.49 -9.39 6.06
N GLN A 60 -9.70 -10.59 6.61
CA GLN A 60 -10.35 -10.76 7.93
C GLN A 60 -9.48 -10.22 9.06
N ALA A 61 -8.16 -10.42 9.00
CA ALA A 61 -7.25 -9.84 9.97
C ALA A 61 -7.28 -8.30 9.90
N ALA A 62 -7.18 -7.73 8.70
CA ALA A 62 -7.25 -6.28 8.51
C ALA A 62 -8.61 -5.67 8.92
N ALA A 63 -9.71 -6.44 8.82
CA ALA A 63 -11.03 -6.01 9.27
C ALA A 63 -11.14 -5.78 10.80
N SER A 64 -10.22 -6.34 11.58
CA SER A 64 -10.15 -6.07 13.03
C SER A 64 -9.54 -4.72 13.38
N LEU A 65 -8.85 -4.06 12.42
CA LEU A 65 -8.20 -2.78 12.64
C LEU A 65 -9.21 -1.63 12.54
N SER A 66 -9.29 -0.80 13.57
CA SER A 66 -10.08 0.44 13.59
C SER A 66 -9.20 1.59 14.03
N HIS A 67 -8.79 2.44 13.08
CA HIS A 67 -7.88 3.57 13.30
C HIS A 67 -8.19 4.70 12.30
N PRO A 68 -8.11 5.99 12.68
CA PRO A 68 -8.43 7.11 11.78
C PRO A 68 -7.59 7.12 10.48
N ASN A 69 -6.37 6.58 10.52
CA ASN A 69 -5.46 6.54 9.38
C ASN A 69 -5.39 5.14 8.71
N ILE A 70 -6.36 4.27 8.96
CA ILE A 70 -6.55 2.99 8.27
C ILE A 70 -7.91 3.00 7.60
N VAL A 71 -8.00 2.47 6.37
CA VAL A 71 -9.28 2.26 5.68
C VAL A 71 -10.04 1.13 6.36
N ASN A 72 -11.24 1.40 6.85
CA ASN A 72 -12.05 0.39 7.53
C ASN A 72 -12.55 -0.67 6.55
N ILE A 73 -12.39 -1.93 6.87
CA ILE A 73 -13.04 -3.05 6.18
C ILE A 73 -14.36 -3.34 6.90
N TYR A 74 -15.46 -3.38 6.14
CA TYR A 74 -16.81 -3.57 6.68
C TYR A 74 -17.31 -5.00 6.53
N ASP A 75 -16.87 -5.69 5.46
CA ASP A 75 -17.33 -7.05 5.16
C ASP A 75 -16.34 -7.75 4.23
N VAL A 76 -16.27 -9.08 4.32
CA VAL A 76 -15.50 -9.94 3.42
C VAL A 76 -16.40 -11.06 2.97
N GLY A 77 -16.73 -11.13 1.68
CA GLY A 77 -17.75 -12.03 1.17
C GLY A 77 -17.37 -12.79 -0.09
N ARG A 78 -18.28 -13.71 -0.43
CA ARG A 78 -18.25 -14.50 -1.65
C ARG A 78 -19.65 -14.64 -2.22
N GLU A 79 -19.79 -14.47 -3.54
CA GLU A 79 -21.00 -14.81 -4.29
C GLU A 79 -20.61 -15.64 -5.52
N GLY A 80 -20.97 -16.95 -5.52
CA GLY A 80 -20.47 -17.87 -6.54
C GLY A 80 -18.95 -17.93 -6.55
N ASN A 81 -18.33 -17.53 -7.67
CA ASN A 81 -16.88 -17.42 -7.83
C ASN A 81 -16.33 -16.01 -7.60
N ILE A 82 -17.16 -15.07 -7.20
CA ILE A 82 -16.76 -13.69 -6.97
C ILE A 82 -16.36 -13.55 -5.49
N HIS A 83 -15.07 -13.29 -5.23
CA HIS A 83 -14.55 -12.94 -3.91
C HIS A 83 -14.43 -11.44 -3.81
N TYR A 84 -14.89 -10.84 -2.71
CA TYR A 84 -14.91 -9.39 -2.55
C TYR A 84 -14.67 -8.94 -1.11
N ILE A 85 -14.20 -7.70 -0.98
CA ILE A 85 -14.05 -6.98 0.27
C ILE A 85 -14.86 -5.70 0.16
N VAL A 86 -15.67 -5.42 1.18
CA VAL A 86 -16.42 -4.17 1.31
C VAL A 86 -15.69 -3.27 2.30
N MET A 87 -15.36 -2.06 1.88
CA MET A 87 -14.55 -1.16 2.69
C MET A 87 -15.05 0.29 2.61
N GLU A 88 -14.52 1.13 3.46
CA GLU A 88 -14.73 2.56 3.48
C GLU A 88 -14.43 3.17 2.11
N LEU A 89 -15.37 3.93 1.55
CA LEU A 89 -15.13 4.71 0.35
C LEU A 89 -14.44 6.03 0.72
N ILE A 90 -13.19 6.16 0.35
CA ILE A 90 -12.42 7.38 0.60
C ILE A 90 -12.62 8.36 -0.56
N GLN A 91 -13.10 9.55 -0.24
CA GLN A 91 -13.09 10.67 -1.18
C GLN A 91 -11.72 11.33 -1.13
N GLY A 92 -10.93 11.20 -2.20
CA GLY A 92 -9.55 11.69 -2.23
C GLY A 92 -8.76 11.11 -3.38
N LYS A 93 -7.45 11.31 -3.32
CA LYS A 93 -6.47 10.79 -4.29
C LYS A 93 -5.49 9.86 -3.59
N THR A 94 -4.83 9.01 -4.35
CA THR A 94 -3.67 8.29 -3.82
C THR A 94 -2.53 9.27 -3.58
N LEU A 95 -1.65 8.95 -2.63
CA LEU A 95 -0.42 9.71 -2.42
C LEU A 95 0.46 9.69 -3.68
N SER A 96 0.41 8.59 -4.45
CA SER A 96 1.09 8.48 -5.75
C SER A 96 0.60 9.53 -6.75
N ASP A 97 -0.73 9.66 -6.91
CA ASP A 97 -1.30 10.68 -7.78
C ASP A 97 -0.95 12.08 -7.30
N TYR A 98 -0.96 12.28 -5.98
CA TYR A 98 -0.59 13.55 -5.38
C TYR A 98 0.86 13.94 -5.72
N ILE A 99 1.82 13.00 -5.57
CA ILE A 99 3.24 13.23 -5.90
C ILE A 99 3.41 13.52 -7.39
N LYS A 100 2.73 12.75 -8.26
CA LYS A 100 2.80 12.94 -9.72
C LYS A 100 2.28 14.32 -10.15
N GLU A 101 1.20 14.79 -9.54
CA GLU A 101 0.56 16.06 -9.93
C GLU A 101 1.27 17.29 -9.36
N GLN A 102 1.77 17.19 -8.13
CA GLN A 102 2.31 18.34 -7.39
C GLN A 102 3.84 18.38 -7.34
N GLY A 103 4.50 17.25 -7.68
CA GLY A 103 5.95 17.10 -7.51
C GLY A 103 6.38 16.98 -6.05
N PRO A 104 7.65 17.37 -5.74
CA PRO A 104 8.21 17.33 -4.39
C PRO A 104 7.36 18.13 -3.40
N MET A 105 7.14 17.54 -2.21
CA MET A 105 6.35 18.19 -1.15
C MET A 105 7.23 19.01 -0.21
N PRO A 106 6.74 20.16 0.30
CA PRO A 106 7.40 20.86 1.41
C PRO A 106 7.55 19.93 2.62
N TYR A 107 8.72 19.96 3.27
CA TYR A 107 9.04 19.06 4.39
C TYR A 107 8.01 19.08 5.55
N PRO A 108 7.34 20.20 5.89
CA PRO A 108 6.32 20.17 6.95
C PRO A 108 5.14 19.25 6.60
N LYS A 109 4.77 19.19 5.30
CA LYS A 109 3.71 18.30 4.82
C LYS A 109 4.17 16.84 4.82
N VAL A 110 5.42 16.59 4.41
CA VAL A 110 6.02 15.24 4.51
C VAL A 110 5.97 14.74 5.94
N ILE A 111 6.40 15.56 6.92
CA ILE A 111 6.35 15.21 8.35
C ILE A 111 4.90 14.91 8.79
N ALA A 112 3.94 15.77 8.43
CA ALA A 112 2.55 15.62 8.84
C ALA A 112 1.91 14.33 8.31
N LEU A 113 2.16 13.97 7.04
CA LEU A 113 1.66 12.74 6.43
C LEU A 113 2.38 11.50 7.00
N SER A 114 3.71 11.56 7.13
CA SER A 114 4.51 10.45 7.66
C SER A 114 4.13 10.10 9.09
N LYS A 115 3.82 11.08 9.94
CA LYS A 115 3.32 10.82 11.29
C LYS A 115 2.00 10.07 11.29
N GLN A 116 1.07 10.38 10.39
CA GLN A 116 -0.19 9.69 10.26
C GLN A 116 -0.01 8.24 9.78
N ILE A 117 0.86 8.03 8.77
CA ILE A 117 1.19 6.70 8.24
C ILE A 117 1.87 5.87 9.33
N ALA A 118 2.87 6.43 10.02
CA ALA A 118 3.58 5.74 11.11
C ALA A 118 2.63 5.35 12.25
N ALA A 119 1.68 6.21 12.63
CA ALA A 119 0.68 5.90 13.66
C ALA A 119 -0.22 4.72 13.25
N ALA A 120 -0.63 4.67 11.98
CA ALA A 120 -1.42 3.56 11.43
C ALA A 120 -0.62 2.24 11.45
N LEU A 121 0.64 2.27 11.01
CA LEU A 121 1.52 1.10 11.02
C LEU A 121 1.78 0.62 12.46
N ALA A 122 2.11 1.53 13.40
CA ALA A 122 2.32 1.19 14.80
C ALA A 122 1.08 0.55 15.43
N PHE A 123 -0.12 1.02 15.07
CA PHE A 123 -1.37 0.40 15.52
C PHE A 123 -1.57 -1.00 14.95
N ALA A 124 -1.29 -1.20 13.67
CA ALA A 124 -1.37 -2.52 13.02
C ALA A 124 -0.35 -3.50 13.62
N HIS A 125 0.91 -3.08 13.81
CA HIS A 125 1.98 -3.87 14.41
C HIS A 125 1.64 -4.31 15.84
N LYS A 126 1.08 -3.42 16.65
CA LYS A 126 0.58 -3.75 17.99
C LYS A 126 -0.50 -4.84 17.98
N ASN A 127 -1.23 -4.97 16.87
CA ASN A 127 -2.22 -6.03 16.64
C ASN A 127 -1.65 -7.21 15.83
N HIS A 128 -0.32 -7.33 15.74
CA HIS A 128 0.40 -8.40 15.03
C HIS A 128 0.08 -8.49 13.52
N ILE A 129 -0.25 -7.34 12.91
CA ILE A 129 -0.52 -7.23 11.48
C ILE A 129 0.57 -6.39 10.83
N ILE A 130 1.29 -6.99 9.88
CA ILE A 130 2.33 -6.34 9.08
C ILE A 130 1.73 -5.99 7.73
N HIS A 131 1.99 -4.78 7.24
CA HIS A 131 1.40 -4.30 5.98
C HIS A 131 2.06 -4.94 4.74
N ARG A 132 3.38 -5.07 4.71
CA ARG A 132 4.20 -5.71 3.66
C ARG A 132 4.18 -5.05 2.27
N ASP A 133 3.36 -4.03 2.04
CA ASP A 133 3.24 -3.32 0.76
C ASP A 133 3.00 -1.81 0.96
N VAL A 134 3.75 -1.19 1.88
CA VAL A 134 3.69 0.27 2.11
C VAL A 134 4.26 0.99 0.91
N LYS A 135 3.41 1.76 0.21
CA LYS A 135 3.77 2.55 -0.98
C LYS A 135 2.75 3.65 -1.21
N PRO A 136 3.07 4.71 -1.97
CA PRO A 136 2.16 5.83 -2.21
C PRO A 136 0.81 5.44 -2.83
N HIS A 137 0.75 4.37 -3.62
CA HIS A 137 -0.49 3.86 -4.20
C HIS A 137 -1.47 3.32 -3.15
N ASN A 138 -0.95 2.84 -2.00
CA ASN A 138 -1.74 2.27 -0.91
C ASN A 138 -2.00 3.29 0.22
N VAL A 139 -1.78 4.57 -0.03
CA VAL A 139 -2.11 5.67 0.89
C VAL A 139 -3.06 6.63 0.19
N MET A 140 -4.27 6.76 0.73
CA MET A 140 -5.27 7.73 0.27
C MET A 140 -5.12 9.04 1.05
N ILE A 141 -5.18 10.18 0.36
CA ILE A 141 -5.18 11.51 0.95
C ILE A 141 -6.55 12.14 0.73
N THR A 142 -7.25 12.41 1.82
CA THR A 142 -8.55 13.09 1.79
C THR A 142 -8.38 14.60 1.56
N PRO A 143 -9.43 15.33 1.13
CA PRO A 143 -9.35 16.78 0.89
C PRO A 143 -8.92 17.60 2.12
N ASN A 144 -9.21 17.11 3.33
CA ASN A 144 -8.78 17.76 4.59
C ASN A 144 -7.35 17.38 5.03
N GLY A 145 -6.59 16.64 4.20
CA GLY A 145 -5.20 16.27 4.48
C GLY A 145 -5.02 15.05 5.40
N THR A 146 -6.07 14.26 5.60
CA THR A 146 -5.95 13.00 6.35
C THR A 146 -5.40 11.90 5.44
N ALA A 147 -4.32 11.24 5.88
CA ALA A 147 -3.79 10.05 5.23
C ALA A 147 -4.51 8.80 5.76
N LYS A 148 -4.90 7.90 4.86
CA LYS A 148 -5.48 6.58 5.22
C LYS A 148 -4.77 5.49 4.44
N ILE A 149 -4.20 4.52 5.15
CA ILE A 149 -3.56 3.34 4.55
C ILE A 149 -4.64 2.33 4.17
N THR A 150 -4.49 1.74 3.00
CA THR A 150 -5.35 0.65 2.47
C THR A 150 -4.50 -0.55 2.08
N ASP A 151 -5.14 -1.69 1.82
CA ASP A 151 -4.50 -2.87 1.22
C ASP A 151 -3.40 -3.51 2.08
N PHE A 152 -3.66 -3.64 3.40
CA PHE A 152 -2.80 -4.42 4.29
C PHE A 152 -2.56 -5.81 3.71
N GLY A 153 -1.33 -6.08 3.36
CA GLY A 153 -0.71 -7.37 2.98
C GLY A 153 -1.52 -8.37 2.16
N ILE A 154 -2.66 -7.95 1.61
CA ILE A 154 -3.64 -8.82 0.98
C ILE A 154 -2.97 -9.53 -0.21
N ALA A 155 -2.56 -10.79 0.03
CA ALA A 155 -2.04 -11.73 -0.96
C ALA A 155 -0.60 -11.49 -1.48
N LYS A 156 0.33 -11.05 -0.64
CA LYS A 156 1.75 -11.06 -1.00
C LYS A 156 2.59 -12.03 -0.16
N ALA A 157 2.48 -13.32 -0.48
CA ALA A 157 3.63 -14.22 -0.33
C ALA A 157 4.55 -13.96 -1.53
N VAL A 158 5.26 -12.83 -1.56
CA VAL A 158 6.26 -12.56 -2.60
C VAL A 158 7.50 -13.39 -2.25
N ASN A 159 7.67 -14.53 -2.89
CA ASN A 159 8.93 -15.24 -2.93
C ASN A 159 9.84 -14.58 -4.00
N ALA A 160 11.14 -14.61 -3.79
CA ALA A 160 12.13 -14.14 -4.79
C ALA A 160 11.88 -14.71 -6.21
N ALA A 161 11.29 -15.90 -6.31
CA ALA A 161 10.85 -16.50 -7.57
C ALA A 161 9.76 -15.67 -8.28
N THR A 162 8.90 -14.98 -7.53
CA THR A 162 7.78 -14.18 -8.10
C THR A 162 8.29 -12.87 -8.72
N ILE A 163 9.47 -12.37 -8.32
CA ILE A 163 10.10 -11.18 -8.92
C ILE A 163 10.54 -11.49 -10.37
N VAL A 164 10.89 -12.74 -10.66
CA VAL A 164 11.36 -13.19 -11.98
C VAL A 164 10.20 -13.37 -12.97
N ASP A 165 9.00 -13.67 -12.50
CA ASP A 165 7.84 -14.00 -13.36
C ASP A 165 7.08 -12.79 -13.93
N ASN A 166 7.65 -11.57 -13.88
CA ASN A 166 7.19 -10.34 -14.59
C ASN A 166 5.66 -10.09 -14.58
N THR A 167 4.99 -10.27 -13.46
CA THR A 167 3.62 -9.79 -13.36
C THR A 167 3.61 -8.27 -13.14
N GLU A 168 2.92 -7.52 -14.01
CA GLU A 168 2.84 -6.04 -14.02
C GLU A 168 2.57 -5.39 -12.64
N GLY A 169 1.90 -6.10 -11.73
CA GLY A 169 1.62 -5.66 -10.37
C GLY A 169 2.83 -5.64 -9.42
N ILE A 170 3.93 -6.33 -9.75
CA ILE A 170 5.14 -6.42 -8.92
C ILE A 170 6.11 -5.30 -9.29
N ILE A 171 6.17 -4.90 -10.57
CA ILE A 171 7.11 -3.90 -11.08
C ILE A 171 7.03 -2.60 -10.30
N GLY A 172 5.83 -2.09 -10.00
CA GLY A 172 5.66 -0.85 -9.23
C GLY A 172 5.94 -0.97 -7.73
N SER A 173 5.89 -2.18 -7.15
CA SER A 173 6.09 -2.39 -5.71
C SER A 173 7.55 -2.59 -5.33
N VAL A 174 8.39 -3.08 -6.25
CA VAL A 174 9.81 -3.37 -5.96
C VAL A 174 10.59 -2.14 -5.50
N HIS A 175 10.19 -0.94 -5.93
CA HIS A 175 10.81 0.33 -5.52
C HIS A 175 10.71 0.63 -4.02
N TYR A 176 9.84 -0.09 -3.30
CA TYR A 176 9.58 0.10 -1.87
C TYR A 176 9.95 -1.13 -1.03
N PHE A 177 10.50 -2.17 -1.66
CA PHE A 177 10.87 -3.40 -0.94
C PHE A 177 11.98 -3.13 0.07
N SER A 178 11.82 -3.70 1.25
CA SER A 178 12.93 -3.77 2.20
C SER A 178 14.01 -4.74 1.73
N PRO A 179 15.25 -4.61 2.21
CA PRO A 179 16.34 -5.53 1.86
C PRO A 179 16.00 -6.99 2.12
N GLU A 180 15.29 -7.29 3.21
CA GLU A 180 14.83 -8.65 3.54
C GLU A 180 13.76 -9.14 2.57
N GLN A 181 12.83 -8.29 2.13
CA GLN A 181 11.88 -8.65 1.07
C GLN A 181 12.60 -8.93 -0.24
N ALA A 182 13.55 -8.09 -0.62
CA ALA A 182 14.33 -8.27 -1.84
C ALA A 182 15.17 -9.58 -1.83
N ARG A 183 15.60 -10.03 -0.63
CA ARG A 183 16.31 -11.32 -0.46
C ARG A 183 15.34 -12.52 -0.37
N GLY A 184 14.02 -12.31 -0.29
CA GLY A 184 13.04 -13.38 -0.04
C GLY A 184 13.10 -13.91 1.41
N GLY A 185 13.59 -13.09 2.33
CA GLY A 185 13.76 -13.42 3.74
C GLY A 185 12.48 -13.20 4.57
N TYR A 186 12.64 -13.34 5.89
CA TYR A 186 11.55 -13.09 6.83
C TYR A 186 11.21 -11.60 6.90
N VAL A 187 9.92 -11.29 6.77
CA VAL A 187 9.38 -9.94 6.75
C VAL A 187 8.70 -9.66 8.09
N ASP A 188 9.13 -8.63 8.77
CA ASP A 188 8.59 -8.17 10.05
C ASP A 188 8.14 -6.69 10.00
N GLU A 189 7.87 -6.11 11.16
CA GLU A 189 7.45 -4.71 11.31
C GLU A 189 8.47 -3.71 10.75
N LYS A 190 9.76 -4.05 10.78
CA LYS A 190 10.84 -3.19 10.29
C LYS A 190 10.82 -3.04 8.77
N SER A 191 10.30 -4.04 8.05
CA SER A 191 10.08 -3.95 6.61
C SER A 191 9.11 -2.83 6.24
N ASP A 192 8.03 -2.65 7.02
CA ASP A 192 7.09 -1.54 6.81
C ASP A 192 7.73 -0.17 7.12
N ILE A 193 8.62 -0.12 8.13
CA ILE A 193 9.37 1.11 8.48
C ILE A 193 10.34 1.47 7.36
N TYR A 194 11.04 0.49 6.78
CA TYR A 194 11.90 0.72 5.63
C TYR A 194 11.10 1.29 4.45
N SER A 195 9.98 0.65 4.09
CA SER A 195 9.13 1.10 3.00
C SER A 195 8.56 2.51 3.26
N LEU A 196 8.21 2.85 4.51
CA LEU A 196 7.83 4.21 4.89
C LEU A 196 8.98 5.21 4.67
N GLY A 197 10.22 4.83 4.98
CA GLY A 197 11.40 5.65 4.69
C GLY A 197 11.54 5.97 3.20
N ILE A 198 11.32 4.98 2.33
CA ILE A 198 11.31 5.18 0.88
C ILE A 198 10.17 6.12 0.43
N VAL A 199 8.96 5.96 1.01
CA VAL A 199 7.82 6.86 0.75
C VAL A 199 8.13 8.29 1.19
N MET A 200 8.77 8.47 2.35
CA MET A 200 9.20 9.81 2.83
C MET A 200 10.20 10.44 1.88
N TYR A 201 11.17 9.66 1.40
CA TYR A 201 12.15 10.11 0.41
C TYR A 201 11.45 10.60 -0.86
N GLU A 202 10.54 9.78 -1.41
CA GLU A 202 9.82 10.11 -2.63
C GLU A 202 8.91 11.35 -2.46
N MET A 203 8.18 11.47 -1.35
CA MET A 203 7.40 12.68 -1.05
C MET A 203 8.27 13.94 -1.06
N LEU A 204 9.50 13.85 -0.54
CA LEU A 204 10.39 14.98 -0.38
C LEU A 204 11.09 15.36 -1.69
N THR A 205 11.51 14.35 -2.49
CA THR A 205 12.35 14.53 -3.68
C THR A 205 11.58 14.43 -5.01
N GLY A 206 10.33 13.94 -4.98
CA GLY A 206 9.52 13.65 -6.17
C GLY A 206 9.94 12.40 -6.94
N ARG A 207 10.91 11.63 -6.44
CA ARG A 207 11.42 10.41 -7.08
C ARG A 207 11.85 9.36 -6.05
N VAL A 208 11.80 8.10 -6.45
CA VAL A 208 12.33 7.00 -5.63
C VAL A 208 13.86 7.03 -5.56
N PRO A 209 14.49 6.53 -4.48
CA PRO A 209 15.95 6.52 -4.36
C PRO A 209 16.64 5.52 -5.28
N PHE A 210 15.94 4.43 -5.62
CA PHE A 210 16.45 3.36 -6.47
C PHE A 210 15.47 3.12 -7.62
N ASP A 211 15.96 3.24 -8.84
CA ASP A 211 15.20 3.08 -10.07
C ASP A 211 16.06 2.37 -11.13
N GLY A 212 15.42 1.74 -12.12
CA GLY A 212 16.12 1.02 -13.17
C GLY A 212 15.17 0.25 -14.10
N ASP A 213 15.72 -0.25 -15.20
CA ASP A 213 14.96 -0.92 -16.27
C ASP A 213 14.48 -2.33 -15.90
N ASN A 214 14.99 -2.90 -14.79
CA ASN A 214 14.74 -4.28 -14.40
C ASN A 214 14.43 -4.35 -12.89
N PRO A 215 13.30 -4.98 -12.49
CA PRO A 215 12.94 -5.17 -11.09
C PRO A 215 14.02 -5.86 -10.23
N VAL A 216 14.79 -6.79 -10.82
CA VAL A 216 15.89 -7.48 -10.11
C VAL A 216 17.01 -6.50 -9.77
N ASN A 217 17.36 -5.59 -10.68
CA ASN A 217 18.35 -4.55 -10.42
C ASN A 217 17.90 -3.60 -9.32
N ILE A 218 16.63 -3.19 -9.31
CA ILE A 218 16.06 -2.35 -8.25
C ILE A 218 16.12 -3.08 -6.90
N ALA A 219 15.74 -4.36 -6.86
CA ALA A 219 15.85 -5.19 -5.66
C ALA A 219 17.30 -5.28 -5.14
N LEU A 220 18.28 -5.44 -6.02
CA LEU A 220 19.70 -5.45 -5.66
C LEU A 220 20.18 -4.10 -5.12
N MET A 221 19.64 -2.97 -5.62
CA MET A 221 19.94 -1.65 -5.06
C MET A 221 19.37 -1.48 -3.64
N HIS A 222 18.20 -2.06 -3.33
CA HIS A 222 17.69 -2.09 -1.97
C HIS A 222 18.60 -2.90 -1.03
N ILE A 223 19.28 -3.94 -1.54
CA ILE A 223 20.19 -4.77 -0.75
C ILE A 223 21.55 -4.09 -0.53
N ASN A 224 22.14 -3.52 -1.57
CA ASN A 224 23.55 -3.09 -1.58
C ASN A 224 23.77 -1.64 -2.03
N GLY A 225 22.76 -0.97 -2.61
CA GLY A 225 22.93 0.36 -3.19
C GLY A 225 23.03 1.45 -2.10
N GLU A 226 23.81 2.46 -2.35
CA GLU A 226 23.87 3.67 -1.52
C GLU A 226 22.77 4.64 -1.95
N MET A 227 22.04 5.17 -0.96
CA MET A 227 21.01 6.19 -1.18
C MET A 227 21.67 7.57 -1.24
N ILE A 228 21.34 8.35 -2.27
CA ILE A 228 21.71 9.76 -2.31
C ILE A 228 20.89 10.48 -1.22
N PRO A 229 21.52 11.17 -0.24
CA PRO A 229 20.77 11.89 0.79
C PRO A 229 19.79 12.92 0.18
N PRO A 230 18.58 13.07 0.73
CA PRO A 230 17.58 14.02 0.23
C PRO A 230 18.11 15.46 0.11
N SER A 231 18.96 15.92 1.05
CA SER A 231 19.56 17.25 1.03
C SER A 231 20.49 17.53 -0.15
N LYS A 232 20.94 16.49 -0.87
CA LYS A 232 21.70 16.63 -2.12
C LYS A 232 20.80 16.88 -3.34
N LEU A 233 19.50 16.73 -3.18
CA LEU A 233 18.50 16.83 -4.27
C LEU A 233 17.53 17.98 -4.07
N VAL A 234 17.24 18.33 -2.82
CA VAL A 234 16.25 19.35 -2.46
C VAL A 234 16.82 20.24 -1.37
N ASP A 235 16.77 21.54 -1.60
CA ASP A 235 17.23 22.54 -0.62
C ASP A 235 16.30 22.62 0.59
N GLY A 236 16.87 23.00 1.75
CA GLY A 236 16.10 23.27 2.96
C GLY A 236 15.56 22.04 3.69
N VAL A 237 16.04 20.84 3.38
CA VAL A 237 15.70 19.62 4.12
C VAL A 237 16.29 19.70 5.53
N PRO A 238 15.47 19.61 6.61
CA PRO A 238 15.99 19.61 7.97
C PRO A 238 16.89 18.39 8.22
N PRO A 239 18.10 18.57 8.81
CA PRO A 239 19.02 17.45 9.07
C PRO A 239 18.39 16.32 9.88
N ALA A 240 17.49 16.63 10.83
CA ALA A 240 16.80 15.64 11.62
C ALA A 240 15.84 14.78 10.78
N LEU A 241 15.16 15.37 9.79
CA LEU A 241 14.27 14.64 8.87
C LEU A 241 15.09 13.71 7.97
N GLU A 242 16.19 14.21 7.41
CA GLU A 242 17.10 13.39 6.60
C GLU A 242 17.65 12.22 7.40
N HIS A 243 18.10 12.47 8.64
CA HIS A 243 18.59 11.41 9.53
C HIS A 243 17.53 10.33 9.77
N ILE A 244 16.25 10.70 10.00
CA ILE A 244 15.15 9.76 10.16
C ILE A 244 14.97 8.93 8.88
N ILE A 245 14.95 9.56 7.71
CA ILE A 245 14.80 8.84 6.42
C ILE A 245 15.93 7.84 6.25
N LEU A 246 17.18 8.26 6.43
CA LEU A 246 18.35 7.40 6.29
C LEU A 246 18.35 6.25 7.30
N LYS A 247 17.92 6.50 8.55
CA LYS A 247 17.80 5.46 9.56
C LYS A 247 16.69 4.46 9.26
N CYS A 248 15.53 4.90 8.78
CA CYS A 248 14.45 4.01 8.33
C CYS A 248 14.89 3.12 7.18
N THR A 249 15.77 3.63 6.30
CA THR A 249 16.23 2.94 5.09
C THR A 249 17.59 2.25 5.23
N ASP A 250 18.02 2.00 6.48
CA ASP A 250 19.24 1.21 6.75
C ASP A 250 19.08 -0.22 6.16
N LYS A 251 20.20 -0.75 5.67
CA LYS A 251 20.25 -2.08 5.04
C LYS A 251 20.13 -3.23 6.06
N TYR A 252 20.34 -2.92 7.34
CA TYR A 252 20.34 -3.88 8.43
C TYR A 252 19.31 -3.49 9.50
N PRO A 253 18.21 -4.27 9.65
CA PRO A 253 17.10 -3.92 10.54
C PRO A 253 17.46 -3.96 12.04
N VAL A 254 18.67 -4.38 12.41
CA VAL A 254 19.14 -4.41 13.80
C VAL A 254 19.67 -3.06 14.29
N ASN A 255 19.86 -2.10 13.41
CA ASN A 255 20.32 -0.75 13.69
C ASN A 255 19.15 0.23 13.83
#